data_3a1c6b935fc8a90264c5c68c1737a292
#
_entry.id   3a1c6b935fc8a90264c5c68c1737a292
#
_cell.length_a   1.000
_cell.length_b   1.000
_cell.length_c   1.000
_cell.angle_alpha   90.00
_cell.angle_beta   90.00
_cell.angle_gamma   90.00
#
_symmetry.space_group_name_H-M   'P 1'
#
loop_
_entity.id
_entity.type
_entity.pdbx_description
1 polymer ?
#
loop_
_entity_poly.entity_id
_entity_poly.type
_entity_poly.pdbx_seq_one_letter_code
_entity_poly.pdbx_strand_id
1 'polypeptide(L)'
;MFKQLIYLISFLSLVAVLPAGATETEKDQRKFDYFFYEGLNLKNAGKFDAAYDAFNHCLAIDSTAAPVLYELSSFYVQLNRPEKAVEMLKRAVANSKDNFTYKMALASITRNLGMYGEAAEEYEELVRDYP
;
A
#
# COMPACT_ATOMS: atom_id res chain seq x y z
N MET A 1 -44.84 45.18 5.86
CA MET A 1 -43.54 45.50 5.24
C MET A 1 -42.42 44.59 5.72
N PHE A 2 -42.28 44.30 7.00
CA PHE A 2 -41.18 43.43 7.48
C PHE A 2 -41.34 41.94 7.13
N LYS A 3 -42.55 41.43 6.88
CA LYS A 3 -42.78 40.03 6.50
C LYS A 3 -42.32 39.70 5.07
N GLN A 4 -42.25 40.68 4.18
CA GLN A 4 -41.77 40.46 2.81
C GLN A 4 -40.26 40.47 2.69
N LEU A 5 -39.56 41.13 3.62
CA LEU A 5 -38.09 41.14 3.65
C LEU A 5 -37.49 39.80 4.09
N ILE A 6 -38.23 39.08 4.95
CA ILE A 6 -37.79 37.77 5.47
C ILE A 6 -37.87 36.69 4.37
N TYR A 7 -38.81 36.79 3.44
CA TYR A 7 -38.93 35.85 2.33
C TYR A 7 -37.86 36.05 1.24
N LEU A 8 -37.28 37.25 1.15
CA LEU A 8 -36.21 37.54 0.19
C LEU A 8 -34.85 37.03 0.64
N ILE A 9 -34.64 36.84 1.94
CA ILE A 9 -33.38 36.33 2.50
C ILE A 9 -33.29 34.80 2.48
N SER A 10 -34.44 34.10 2.46
CA SER A 10 -34.43 32.62 2.43
C SER A 10 -34.24 32.01 1.05
N PHE A 11 -34.17 32.81 -0.02
CA PHE A 11 -34.01 32.29 -1.38
C PHE A 11 -32.55 32.36 -1.91
N LEU A 12 -31.63 32.84 -1.09
CA LEU A 12 -30.22 33.06 -1.53
C LEU A 12 -29.22 32.05 -0.99
N SER A 13 -29.65 30.89 -0.52
CA SER A 13 -28.72 29.86 -0.03
C SER A 13 -28.84 28.51 -0.73
N LEU A 14 -29.40 28.47 -1.93
CA LEU A 14 -29.20 27.32 -2.82
C LEU A 14 -27.98 27.59 -3.69
N VAL A 15 -26.80 27.69 -3.06
CA VAL A 15 -25.57 27.46 -3.77
C VAL A 15 -25.63 26.00 -4.20
N ALA A 16 -25.90 25.77 -5.47
CA ALA A 16 -25.71 24.48 -6.09
C ALA A 16 -24.23 24.12 -5.86
N VAL A 17 -23.96 23.26 -4.88
CA VAL A 17 -22.67 22.57 -4.77
C VAL A 17 -22.61 21.71 -6.03
N LEU A 18 -22.06 22.29 -7.10
CA LEU A 18 -21.62 21.51 -8.24
C LEU A 18 -20.68 20.45 -7.67
N PRO A 19 -20.84 19.17 -8.04
CA PRO A 19 -19.86 18.18 -7.64
C PRO A 19 -18.50 18.68 -8.10
N ALA A 20 -17.68 19.10 -7.16
CA ALA A 20 -16.30 19.43 -7.43
C ALA A 20 -15.71 18.21 -8.14
N GLY A 21 -14.97 18.42 -9.24
CA GLY A 21 -14.22 17.34 -9.88
C GLY A 21 -13.40 16.59 -8.83
N ALA A 22 -13.03 15.34 -9.13
CA ALA A 22 -12.27 14.50 -8.20
C ALA A 22 -11.14 15.30 -7.53
N THR A 23 -11.04 15.17 -6.20
CA THR A 23 -9.95 15.78 -5.41
C THR A 23 -8.60 15.24 -5.86
N GLU A 24 -7.49 15.93 -5.56
CA GLU A 24 -6.15 15.44 -5.88
C GLU A 24 -5.91 14.07 -5.24
N THR A 25 -6.34 13.90 -4.00
CA THR A 25 -6.29 12.61 -3.28
C THR A 25 -7.04 11.49 -3.99
N GLU A 26 -8.23 11.78 -4.56
CA GLU A 26 -9.00 10.78 -5.32
C GLU A 26 -8.33 10.44 -6.66
N LYS A 27 -7.66 11.41 -7.29
CA LYS A 27 -6.89 11.17 -8.51
C LYS A 27 -5.67 10.31 -8.22
N ASP A 28 -4.97 10.58 -7.13
CA ASP A 28 -3.81 9.80 -6.71
C ASP A 28 -4.21 8.36 -6.33
N GLN A 29 -5.34 8.18 -5.64
CA GLN A 29 -5.86 6.85 -5.35
C GLN A 29 -6.18 6.07 -6.63
N ARG A 30 -6.82 6.68 -7.62
CA ARG A 30 -7.11 6.02 -8.90
C ARG A 30 -5.84 5.66 -9.67
N LYS A 31 -4.80 6.51 -9.64
CA LYS A 31 -3.50 6.20 -10.24
C LYS A 31 -2.82 5.05 -9.52
N PHE A 32 -2.85 5.07 -8.20
CA PHE A 32 -2.32 3.98 -7.38
C PHE A 32 -2.98 2.66 -7.74
N ASP A 33 -4.31 2.59 -7.72
CA ASP A 33 -5.07 1.40 -8.04
C ASP A 33 -4.75 0.88 -9.45
N TYR A 34 -4.68 1.79 -10.43
CA TYR A 34 -4.31 1.44 -11.80
C TYR A 34 -2.94 0.76 -11.85
N PHE A 35 -1.90 1.38 -11.30
CA PHE A 35 -0.54 0.82 -11.33
C PHE A 35 -0.42 -0.46 -10.50
N PHE A 36 -1.14 -0.56 -9.39
CA PHE A 36 -1.12 -1.76 -8.57
C PHE A 36 -1.68 -2.98 -9.31
N TYR A 37 -2.86 -2.85 -9.89
CA TYR A 37 -3.47 -3.94 -10.67
C TYR A 37 -2.72 -4.23 -11.96
N GLU A 38 -2.20 -3.22 -12.62
CA GLU A 38 -1.33 -3.39 -13.79
C GLU A 38 -0.05 -4.15 -13.42
N GLY A 39 0.57 -3.81 -12.30
CA GLY A 39 1.74 -4.51 -11.77
C GLY A 39 1.46 -6.00 -11.49
N LEU A 40 0.32 -6.33 -10.87
CA LEU A 40 -0.09 -7.71 -10.65
C LEU A 40 -0.31 -8.46 -11.97
N ASN A 41 -0.99 -7.84 -12.94
CA ASN A 41 -1.23 -8.43 -14.25
C ASN A 41 0.07 -8.70 -15.02
N LEU A 42 0.98 -7.73 -15.03
CA LEU A 42 2.28 -7.85 -15.68
C LEU A 42 3.15 -8.94 -15.02
N LYS A 43 3.15 -9.01 -13.70
CA LYS A 43 3.83 -10.07 -12.96
C LYS A 43 3.29 -11.45 -13.35
N ASN A 44 1.97 -11.60 -13.37
CA ASN A 44 1.32 -12.86 -13.76
C ASN A 44 1.58 -13.24 -15.22
N ALA A 45 1.79 -12.25 -16.09
CA ALA A 45 2.16 -12.46 -17.48
C ALA A 45 3.66 -12.71 -17.69
N GLY A 46 4.46 -12.74 -16.63
CA GLY A 46 5.92 -12.91 -16.71
C GLY A 46 6.69 -11.67 -17.17
N LYS A 47 6.05 -10.52 -17.26
CA LYS A 47 6.66 -9.24 -17.65
C LYS A 47 7.22 -8.53 -16.41
N PHE A 48 8.27 -9.09 -15.84
CA PHE A 48 8.77 -8.70 -14.52
C PHE A 48 9.32 -7.28 -14.46
N ASP A 49 10.05 -6.82 -15.48
CA ASP A 49 10.59 -5.46 -15.50
C ASP A 49 9.47 -4.41 -15.50
N ALA A 50 8.45 -4.61 -16.32
CA ALA A 50 7.30 -3.71 -16.39
C ALA A 50 6.45 -3.76 -15.10
N ALA A 51 6.32 -4.93 -14.47
CA ALA A 51 5.65 -5.08 -13.18
C ALA A 51 6.40 -4.34 -12.07
N TYR A 52 7.73 -4.47 -12.04
CA TYR A 52 8.59 -3.74 -11.10
C TYR A 52 8.41 -2.23 -11.23
N ASP A 53 8.41 -1.70 -12.46
CA ASP A 53 8.17 -0.28 -12.71
C ASP A 53 6.78 0.17 -12.24
N ALA A 54 5.73 -0.61 -12.51
CA ALA A 54 4.38 -0.32 -12.07
C ALA A 54 4.28 -0.25 -10.52
N PHE A 55 4.89 -1.20 -9.80
CA PHE A 55 4.92 -1.15 -8.33
C PHE A 55 5.73 0.02 -7.78
N ASN A 56 6.80 0.43 -8.45
CA ASN A 56 7.54 1.65 -8.06
C ASN A 56 6.73 2.92 -8.30
N HIS A 57 5.88 2.99 -9.33
CA HIS A 57 4.90 4.07 -9.48
C HIS A 57 3.93 4.13 -8.30
N CYS A 58 3.47 2.97 -7.80
CA CYS A 58 2.64 2.93 -6.59
C CYS A 58 3.37 3.51 -5.38
N LEU A 59 4.64 3.15 -5.15
CA LEU A 59 5.42 3.69 -4.02
C LEU A 59 5.71 5.18 -4.14
N ALA A 60 5.77 5.73 -5.36
CA ALA A 60 5.88 7.17 -5.56
C ALA A 60 4.62 7.93 -5.11
N ILE A 61 3.46 7.27 -5.16
CA ILE A 61 2.18 7.82 -4.70
C ILE A 61 2.00 7.59 -3.20
N ASP A 62 2.22 6.36 -2.74
CA ASP A 62 2.14 5.97 -1.32
C ASP A 62 3.34 5.08 -0.95
N SER A 63 4.34 5.68 -0.32
CA SER A 63 5.56 4.99 0.11
C SER A 63 5.36 3.99 1.25
N THR A 64 4.19 3.96 1.87
CA THR A 64 3.82 3.10 3.01
C THR A 64 2.90 1.95 2.61
N ALA A 65 2.57 1.82 1.33
CA ALA A 65 1.65 0.80 0.81
C ALA A 65 2.20 -0.62 1.04
N ALA A 66 1.76 -1.26 2.12
CA ALA A 66 2.26 -2.57 2.53
C ALA A 66 2.10 -3.66 1.46
N PRO A 67 1.00 -3.75 0.69
CA PRO A 67 0.87 -4.72 -0.40
C PRO A 67 1.95 -4.53 -1.47
N VAL A 68 2.29 -3.31 -1.82
CA VAL A 68 3.32 -2.98 -2.83
C VAL A 68 4.72 -3.33 -2.31
N LEU A 69 5.01 -2.99 -1.06
CA LEU A 69 6.27 -3.35 -0.40
C LEU A 69 6.48 -4.87 -0.37
N TYR A 70 5.41 -5.62 -0.08
CA TYR A 70 5.43 -7.07 -0.11
C TYR A 70 5.72 -7.61 -1.53
N GLU A 71 5.03 -7.09 -2.55
CA GLU A 71 5.28 -7.49 -3.94
C GLU A 71 6.72 -7.19 -4.37
N LEU A 72 7.24 -6.00 -4.07
CA LEU A 72 8.62 -5.62 -4.39
C LEU A 72 9.66 -6.49 -3.66
N SER A 73 9.36 -6.98 -2.46
CA SER A 73 10.28 -7.87 -1.75
C SER A 73 10.59 -9.13 -2.56
N SER A 74 9.60 -9.69 -3.25
CA SER A 74 9.79 -10.87 -4.10
C SER A 74 10.69 -10.58 -5.32
N PHE A 75 10.60 -9.38 -5.89
CA PHE A 75 11.52 -8.97 -6.97
C PHE A 75 12.97 -8.84 -6.48
N TYR A 76 13.17 -8.30 -5.29
CA TYR A 76 14.51 -8.19 -4.72
C TYR A 76 15.13 -9.57 -4.41
N VAL A 77 14.33 -10.55 -4.00
CA VAL A 77 14.79 -11.94 -3.87
C VAL A 77 15.25 -12.48 -5.23
N GLN A 78 14.46 -12.29 -6.28
CA GLN A 78 14.80 -12.73 -7.64
C GLN A 78 16.05 -12.04 -8.20
N LEU A 79 16.27 -10.77 -7.85
CA LEU A 79 17.46 -9.99 -8.22
C LEU A 79 18.69 -10.33 -7.37
N ASN A 80 18.60 -11.34 -6.51
CA ASN A 80 19.64 -11.72 -5.56
C ASN A 80 20.08 -10.58 -4.64
N ARG A 81 19.09 -9.81 -4.16
CA ARG A 81 19.26 -8.71 -3.20
C ARG A 81 18.40 -8.95 -1.94
N PRO A 82 18.68 -10.02 -1.19
CA PRO A 82 17.80 -10.44 -0.09
C PRO A 82 17.75 -9.44 1.07
N GLU A 83 18.80 -8.65 1.30
CA GLU A 83 18.80 -7.60 2.32
C GLU A 83 17.79 -6.49 1.99
N LYS A 84 17.66 -6.14 0.71
CA LYS A 84 16.62 -5.22 0.22
C LYS A 84 15.22 -5.81 0.39
N ALA A 85 15.06 -7.10 0.16
CA ALA A 85 13.79 -7.79 0.38
C ALA A 85 13.40 -7.75 1.87
N VAL A 86 14.34 -7.97 2.78
CA VAL A 86 14.10 -7.83 4.24
C VAL A 86 13.67 -6.39 4.58
N GLU A 87 14.34 -5.38 4.03
CA GLU A 87 13.98 -3.97 4.24
C GLU A 87 12.52 -3.71 3.81
N MET A 88 12.13 -4.17 2.62
CA MET A 88 10.75 -4.01 2.12
C MET A 88 9.74 -4.73 3.02
N LEU A 89 10.03 -5.95 3.46
CA LEU A 89 9.15 -6.72 4.34
C LEU A 89 9.03 -6.10 5.73
N LYS A 90 10.12 -5.60 6.32
CA LYS A 90 10.05 -4.85 7.59
C LYS A 90 9.14 -3.63 7.47
N ARG A 91 9.22 -2.90 6.38
CA ARG A 91 8.31 -1.78 6.10
C ARG A 91 6.87 -2.24 5.91
N ALA A 92 6.64 -3.34 5.19
CA ALA A 92 5.30 -3.90 5.00
C ALA A 92 4.68 -4.31 6.35
N VAL A 93 5.41 -5.00 7.21
CA VAL A 93 4.97 -5.38 8.56
C VAL A 93 4.68 -4.15 9.41
N ALA A 94 5.53 -3.12 9.39
CA ALA A 94 5.34 -1.90 10.14
C ALA A 94 4.07 -1.13 9.74
N ASN A 95 3.69 -1.19 8.46
CA ASN A 95 2.51 -0.52 7.91
C ASN A 95 1.25 -1.41 7.85
N SER A 96 1.35 -2.68 8.24
CA SER A 96 0.23 -3.63 8.32
C SER A 96 0.52 -4.69 9.39
N LYS A 97 0.51 -4.27 10.65
CA LYS A 97 0.98 -5.05 11.82
C LYS A 97 0.23 -6.37 12.04
N ASP A 98 -1.02 -6.47 11.60
CA ASP A 98 -1.84 -7.66 11.80
C ASP A 98 -1.83 -8.60 10.57
N ASN A 99 -0.90 -8.42 9.63
CA ASN A 99 -0.82 -9.24 8.44
C ASN A 99 0.12 -10.44 8.66
N PHE A 100 -0.48 -11.61 8.87
CA PHE A 100 0.23 -12.87 9.04
C PHE A 100 1.17 -13.18 7.87
N THR A 101 0.73 -12.96 6.63
CA THR A 101 1.51 -13.28 5.42
C THR A 101 2.82 -12.48 5.38
N TYR A 102 2.77 -11.19 5.70
CA TYR A 102 3.97 -10.34 5.70
C TYR A 102 4.94 -10.72 6.80
N LYS A 103 4.44 -10.99 8.01
CA LYS A 103 5.25 -11.46 9.13
C LYS A 103 5.90 -12.81 8.83
N MET A 104 5.16 -13.74 8.26
CA MET A 104 5.68 -15.06 7.89
C MET A 104 6.74 -14.95 6.79
N ALA A 105 6.52 -14.10 5.79
CA ALA A 105 7.51 -13.86 4.73
C ALA A 105 8.80 -13.26 5.30
N LEU A 106 8.70 -12.30 6.23
CA LEU A 106 9.85 -11.70 6.89
C LEU A 106 10.64 -12.75 7.68
N ALA A 107 10.00 -13.50 8.57
CA ALA A 107 10.64 -14.54 9.36
C ALA A 107 11.32 -15.61 8.48
N SER A 108 10.69 -15.98 7.38
CA SER A 108 11.25 -16.96 6.44
C SER A 108 12.52 -16.47 5.74
N ILE A 109 12.51 -15.23 5.24
CA ILE A 109 13.69 -14.68 4.56
C ILE A 109 14.84 -14.39 5.53
N THR A 110 14.55 -13.87 6.71
CA THR A 110 15.51 -13.62 7.78
C THR A 110 16.22 -14.93 8.19
N ARG A 111 15.45 -16.01 8.36
CA ARG A 111 16.01 -17.34 8.60
C ARG A 111 16.90 -17.81 7.44
N ASN A 112 16.48 -17.64 6.20
CA ASN A 112 17.24 -18.08 5.02
C ASN A 112 18.57 -17.33 4.85
N LEU A 113 18.67 -16.11 5.38
CA LEU A 113 19.89 -15.33 5.45
C LEU A 113 20.83 -15.73 6.60
N GLY A 114 20.44 -16.70 7.42
CA GLY A 114 21.21 -17.14 8.59
C GLY A 114 21.10 -16.23 9.81
N MET A 115 20.17 -15.28 9.81
CA MET A 115 19.89 -14.38 10.93
C MET A 115 18.97 -15.08 11.94
N TYR A 116 19.46 -16.20 12.51
CA TYR A 116 18.63 -17.12 13.27
C TYR A 116 18.05 -16.54 14.55
N GLY A 117 18.78 -15.64 15.22
CA GLY A 117 18.28 -14.96 16.43
C GLY A 117 17.08 -14.08 16.13
N GLU A 118 17.19 -13.23 15.10
CA GLU A 118 16.11 -12.35 14.66
C GLU A 118 14.92 -13.17 14.13
N ALA A 119 15.16 -14.19 13.33
CA ALA A 119 14.11 -15.07 12.83
C ALA A 119 13.35 -15.78 13.96
N ALA A 120 14.05 -16.22 15.02
CA ALA A 120 13.42 -16.85 16.17
C ALA A 120 12.45 -15.90 16.87
N GLU A 121 12.86 -14.64 17.09
CA GLU A 121 11.98 -13.61 17.68
C GLU A 121 10.74 -13.36 16.81
N GLU A 122 10.90 -13.27 15.49
CA GLU A 122 9.80 -13.10 14.53
C GLU A 122 8.83 -14.28 14.55
N TYR A 123 9.33 -15.51 14.62
CA TYR A 123 8.48 -16.70 14.74
C TYR A 123 7.77 -16.79 16.12
N GLU A 124 8.43 -16.39 17.21
CA GLU A 124 7.81 -16.33 18.53
C GLU A 124 6.66 -15.30 18.55
N GLU A 125 6.83 -14.16 17.91
CA GLU A 125 5.75 -13.18 17.75
C GLU A 125 4.57 -13.76 16.96
N LEU A 126 4.84 -14.49 15.86
CA LEU A 126 3.80 -15.15 15.08
C LEU A 126 3.00 -16.15 15.90
N VAL A 127 3.67 -17.00 16.67
CA VAL A 127 3.01 -18.00 17.55
C VAL A 127 2.17 -17.31 18.62
N ARG A 128 2.65 -16.20 19.18
CA ARG A 128 1.91 -15.44 20.20
C ARG A 128 0.68 -14.75 19.63
N ASP A 129 0.81 -14.13 18.44
CA ASP A 129 -0.23 -13.30 17.84
C ASP A 129 -1.28 -14.15 17.08
N TYR A 130 -0.88 -15.35 16.63
CA TYR A 130 -1.73 -16.29 15.86
C TYR A 130 -1.64 -17.71 16.45
N PRO A 131 -2.19 -17.91 17.66
CA PRO A 131 -2.13 -19.20 18.36
C PRO A 131 -2.90 -20.34 17.66
#